data_7a9ff6483acbd6a6f44a3fef61e154b9
#
_entry.id   7a9ff6483acbd6a6f44a3fef61e154b9
#
_cell.length_a   1.000
_cell.length_b   1.000
_cell.length_c   1.000
_cell.angle_alpha   90.00
_cell.angle_beta   90.00
_cell.angle_gamma   90.00
#
_symmetry.space_group_name_H-M   'P 1'
#
loop_
_entity.id
_entity.type
_entity.pdbx_description
1 polymer ?
#
loop_
_entity_poly.entity_id
_entity_poly.type
_entity_poly.pdbx_seq_one_letter_code
_entity_poly.pdbx_strand_id
1 'polypeptide(L)'
;MEIIEDIKGRTGMPDAIICRAMRIPESTLGRWRRRKKESRPFLNRPGPKKVEPFDLSVLDEQIRLLGHGVKRSAGATKLYGRYQESLSRREFSQMVGQVRQDLVADHRRNLRRIDWLMPGVVWAMDVTEYDLEIAGKIYLHNTQDLGSRYKFPPMVGECPVGEKIAGDLSEKFFRFGPPLFLKRDNGGNMNHGAVNGILSEFFVLPLNSPEYYAPYNGAIEESQRELKACLQEKLIRDLPDSENPSPAVYAEVAAHDLNHRLRPCLRGKTSCQVFFSLGERPIFLKWERREIYDILRERVERILVSMNQFDQSAREAAWRIAVEYWLQSKGFIKVHTPKKCHPICPPFSAHE
;
A
#
# COMPACT_ATOMS: atom_id res chain seq x y z
N MET A 1 -55.23 17.60 -11.68
CA MET A 1 -55.00 18.98 -11.28
C MET A 1 -56.26 19.83 -11.48
N GLU A 2 -56.90 19.70 -12.60
CA GLU A 2 -58.17 20.42 -12.89
C GLU A 2 -59.25 20.19 -11.83
N ILE A 3 -59.43 18.96 -11.39
CA ILE A 3 -60.37 18.62 -10.31
C ILE A 3 -60.02 19.34 -9.00
N ILE A 4 -58.75 19.50 -8.66
CA ILE A 4 -58.31 20.20 -7.44
C ILE A 4 -58.63 21.70 -7.55
N GLU A 5 -58.38 22.29 -8.70
CA GLU A 5 -58.66 23.71 -8.97
C GLU A 5 -60.20 23.97 -9.00
N ASP A 6 -60.95 23.01 -9.56
CA ASP A 6 -62.44 23.11 -9.55
C ASP A 6 -62.99 23.01 -8.12
N ILE A 7 -62.55 22.02 -7.33
CA ILE A 7 -62.96 21.92 -5.92
C ILE A 7 -62.61 23.18 -5.16
N LYS A 8 -61.36 23.71 -5.37
CA LYS A 8 -60.92 24.94 -4.70
C LYS A 8 -61.80 26.15 -5.10
N GLY A 9 -62.11 26.26 -6.38
CA GLY A 9 -62.97 27.35 -6.88
C GLY A 9 -64.42 27.29 -6.32
N ARG A 10 -64.96 26.07 -6.14
CA ARG A 10 -66.32 25.87 -5.64
C ARG A 10 -66.46 25.97 -4.12
N THR A 11 -65.45 25.54 -3.38
CA THR A 11 -65.51 25.38 -1.93
C THR A 11 -64.71 26.40 -1.14
N GLY A 12 -63.75 27.08 -1.76
CA GLY A 12 -62.81 27.97 -1.09
C GLY A 12 -61.82 27.26 -0.15
N MET A 13 -61.80 25.93 -0.15
CA MET A 13 -60.96 25.15 0.75
C MET A 13 -59.45 25.34 0.47
N PRO A 14 -58.62 25.40 1.51
CA PRO A 14 -57.15 25.40 1.35
C PRO A 14 -56.64 24.16 0.66
N ASP A 15 -55.57 24.31 -0.15
CA ASP A 15 -54.91 23.22 -0.86
C ASP A 15 -54.53 22.07 0.06
N ALA A 16 -54.11 22.33 1.29
CA ALA A 16 -53.75 21.33 2.30
C ALA A 16 -54.90 20.35 2.62
N ILE A 17 -56.14 20.89 2.75
CA ILE A 17 -57.32 20.08 3.06
C ILE A 17 -57.71 19.23 1.84
N ILE A 18 -57.74 19.81 0.65
CA ILE A 18 -58.06 19.12 -0.60
C ILE A 18 -57.02 18.03 -0.89
N CYS A 19 -55.74 18.33 -0.75
CA CYS A 19 -54.66 17.36 -0.93
C CYS A 19 -54.76 16.20 0.05
N ARG A 20 -55.06 16.46 1.32
CA ARG A 20 -55.26 15.43 2.34
C ARG A 20 -56.46 14.54 2.01
N ALA A 21 -57.57 15.10 1.63
CA ALA A 21 -58.76 14.35 1.23
C ALA A 21 -58.50 13.44 0.00
N MET A 22 -57.72 13.96 -0.95
CA MET A 22 -57.35 13.21 -2.16
C MET A 22 -56.10 12.29 -1.98
N ARG A 23 -55.52 12.24 -0.79
CA ARG A 23 -54.30 11.48 -0.49
C ARG A 23 -53.10 11.85 -1.40
N ILE A 24 -53.00 13.10 -1.77
CA ILE A 24 -51.91 13.62 -2.60
C ILE A 24 -51.04 14.56 -1.74
N PRO A 25 -49.70 14.32 -1.69
CA PRO A 25 -48.78 15.27 -1.00
C PRO A 25 -48.89 16.68 -1.61
N GLU A 26 -48.90 17.71 -0.78
CA GLU A 26 -48.94 19.12 -1.24
C GLU A 26 -47.75 19.47 -2.15
N SER A 27 -46.59 18.88 -1.87
CA SER A 27 -45.40 18.99 -2.71
C SER A 27 -45.61 18.48 -4.15
N THR A 28 -46.51 17.51 -4.33
CA THR A 28 -46.89 16.97 -5.65
C THR A 28 -47.76 17.97 -6.40
N LEU A 29 -48.71 18.59 -5.73
CA LEU A 29 -49.53 19.67 -6.32
C LEU A 29 -48.69 20.88 -6.72
N GLY A 30 -47.76 21.30 -5.86
CA GLY A 30 -46.82 22.40 -6.17
C GLY A 30 -45.95 22.07 -7.37
N ARG A 31 -45.48 20.82 -7.51
CA ARG A 31 -44.73 20.34 -8.67
C ARG A 31 -45.56 20.34 -9.94
N TRP A 32 -46.82 19.93 -9.89
CA TRP A 32 -47.72 19.95 -11.04
C TRP A 32 -48.05 21.37 -11.51
N ARG A 33 -48.26 22.31 -10.59
CA ARG A 33 -48.47 23.74 -10.93
C ARG A 33 -47.24 24.33 -11.59
N ARG A 34 -46.05 24.03 -11.09
CA ARG A 34 -44.80 24.49 -11.70
C ARG A 34 -44.64 23.94 -13.12
N ARG A 35 -44.87 22.64 -13.32
CA ARG A 35 -44.80 22.01 -14.65
C ARG A 35 -45.85 22.59 -15.63
N LYS A 36 -47.06 22.91 -15.15
CA LYS A 36 -48.08 23.59 -15.98
C LYS A 36 -47.58 24.95 -16.45
N LYS A 37 -46.95 25.72 -15.55
CA LYS A 37 -46.33 27.01 -15.89
C LYS A 37 -45.22 26.88 -16.93
N GLU A 38 -44.44 25.80 -16.85
CA GLU A 38 -43.33 25.52 -17.75
C GLU A 38 -43.76 24.75 -19.02
N SER A 39 -45.04 24.58 -19.27
CA SER A 39 -45.63 23.80 -20.39
C SER A 39 -45.05 22.36 -20.48
N ARG A 40 -44.73 21.79 -19.34
CA ARG A 40 -44.21 20.42 -19.24
C ARG A 40 -45.31 19.43 -18.84
N PRO A 41 -45.22 18.15 -19.27
CA PRO A 41 -46.17 17.13 -18.86
C PRO A 41 -46.18 16.93 -17.34
N PHE A 42 -47.36 16.74 -16.74
CA PHE A 42 -47.56 16.60 -15.29
C PHE A 42 -46.82 15.40 -14.70
N LEU A 43 -46.76 14.33 -15.45
CA LEU A 43 -46.04 13.11 -15.09
C LEU A 43 -44.86 12.93 -16.04
N ASN A 44 -43.75 12.38 -15.50
CA ASN A 44 -42.69 11.88 -16.36
C ASN A 44 -43.25 10.68 -17.12
N ARG A 45 -42.85 10.50 -18.37
CA ARG A 45 -43.15 9.25 -19.09
C ARG A 45 -42.65 8.08 -18.27
N PRO A 46 -43.49 7.09 -17.98
CA PRO A 46 -43.03 5.86 -17.35
C PRO A 46 -42.08 5.14 -18.33
N GLY A 47 -40.97 4.67 -17.81
CA GLY A 47 -39.99 3.93 -18.58
C GLY A 47 -38.59 4.51 -18.47
N PRO A 48 -37.57 3.74 -18.84
CA PRO A 48 -36.20 4.21 -18.87
C PRO A 48 -36.07 5.38 -19.82
N LYS A 49 -35.27 6.39 -19.46
CA LYS A 49 -34.91 7.47 -20.37
C LYS A 49 -34.32 6.85 -21.62
N LYS A 50 -34.67 7.43 -22.78
CA LYS A 50 -34.01 7.08 -24.05
C LYS A 50 -32.53 7.39 -23.87
N VAL A 51 -31.70 6.34 -23.85
CA VAL A 51 -30.26 6.46 -23.67
C VAL A 51 -29.67 6.91 -25.01
N GLU A 52 -28.95 8.01 -25.04
CA GLU A 52 -28.19 8.39 -26.21
C GLU A 52 -27.00 7.44 -26.36
N PRO A 53 -26.75 6.93 -27.58
CA PRO A 53 -25.59 6.08 -27.80
C PRO A 53 -24.31 6.86 -27.54
N PHE A 54 -23.34 6.23 -26.89
CA PHE A 54 -22.02 6.79 -26.64
C PHE A 54 -20.95 5.73 -26.93
N ASP A 55 -19.75 6.20 -27.22
CA ASP A 55 -18.61 5.30 -27.46
C ASP A 55 -17.93 4.95 -26.13
N LEU A 56 -18.02 3.67 -25.77
CA LEU A 56 -17.39 3.11 -24.58
C LEU A 56 -15.87 3.26 -24.60
N SER A 57 -15.24 3.19 -25.79
CA SER A 57 -13.77 3.28 -25.90
C SER A 57 -13.29 4.70 -25.59
N VAL A 58 -14.03 5.70 -26.03
CA VAL A 58 -13.73 7.10 -25.72
C VAL A 58 -13.90 7.39 -24.22
N LEU A 59 -14.95 6.84 -23.59
CA LEU A 59 -15.11 6.97 -22.15
C LEU A 59 -14.01 6.29 -21.37
N ASP A 60 -13.61 5.06 -21.77
CA ASP A 60 -12.50 4.32 -21.14
C ASP A 60 -11.19 5.13 -21.23
N GLU A 61 -10.87 5.65 -22.41
CA GLU A 61 -9.69 6.49 -22.62
C GLU A 61 -9.70 7.75 -21.75
N GLN A 62 -10.83 8.45 -21.68
CA GLN A 62 -10.98 9.64 -20.85
C GLN A 62 -10.82 9.32 -19.36
N ILE A 63 -11.33 8.18 -18.88
CA ILE A 63 -11.14 7.74 -17.49
C ILE A 63 -9.66 7.41 -17.24
N ARG A 64 -8.98 6.76 -18.18
CA ARG A 64 -7.55 6.45 -18.08
C ARG A 64 -6.69 7.72 -17.99
N LEU A 65 -7.01 8.74 -18.76
CA LEU A 65 -6.33 10.04 -18.72
C LEU A 65 -6.52 10.78 -17.37
N LEU A 66 -7.59 10.51 -16.62
CA LEU A 66 -7.75 11.07 -15.27
C LEU A 66 -6.77 10.48 -14.25
N GLY A 67 -6.17 9.34 -14.56
CA GLY A 67 -5.26 8.62 -13.66
C GLY A 67 -5.97 7.95 -12.48
N HIS A 68 -5.17 7.37 -11.59
CA HIS A 68 -5.65 6.66 -10.39
C HIS A 68 -4.78 6.98 -9.16
N GLY A 69 -5.32 6.71 -7.98
CA GLY A 69 -4.60 6.93 -6.72
C GLY A 69 -4.20 8.39 -6.49
N VAL A 70 -3.00 8.61 -5.97
CA VAL A 70 -2.47 9.95 -5.63
C VAL A 70 -2.20 10.80 -6.88
N LYS A 71 -1.89 10.16 -8.01
CA LYS A 71 -1.63 10.84 -9.30
C LYS A 71 -2.90 11.19 -10.07
N ARG A 72 -4.07 11.06 -9.46
CA ARG A 72 -5.34 11.38 -10.09
C ARG A 72 -5.48 12.89 -10.33
N SER A 73 -5.61 13.30 -11.58
CA SER A 73 -5.72 14.72 -11.97
C SER A 73 -7.07 15.34 -11.62
N ALA A 74 -8.15 14.55 -11.63
CA ALA A 74 -9.49 15.03 -11.32
C ALA A 74 -10.43 13.91 -10.85
N GLY A 75 -11.49 14.29 -10.13
CA GLY A 75 -12.60 13.40 -9.80
C GLY A 75 -13.44 13.02 -11.03
N ALA A 76 -13.95 11.79 -11.05
CA ALA A 76 -14.82 11.33 -12.13
C ALA A 76 -16.09 12.18 -12.33
N THR A 77 -16.49 12.94 -11.32
CA THR A 77 -17.66 13.83 -11.36
C THR A 77 -17.57 14.88 -12.48
N LYS A 78 -16.36 15.37 -12.80
CA LYS A 78 -16.16 16.30 -13.93
C LYS A 78 -16.52 15.67 -15.28
N LEU A 79 -16.25 14.38 -15.41
CA LEU A 79 -16.51 13.65 -16.65
C LEU A 79 -17.99 13.29 -16.78
N TYR A 80 -18.68 13.02 -15.66
CA TYR A 80 -20.09 12.62 -15.64
C TYR A 80 -21.01 13.63 -16.34
N GLY A 81 -20.73 14.92 -16.23
CA GLY A 81 -21.53 15.96 -16.91
C GLY A 81 -21.67 15.77 -18.42
N ARG A 82 -20.71 15.10 -19.06
CA ARG A 82 -20.74 14.80 -20.51
C ARG A 82 -21.57 13.57 -20.87
N TYR A 83 -21.82 12.69 -19.90
CA TYR A 83 -22.46 11.38 -20.10
C TYR A 83 -23.79 11.24 -19.35
N GLN A 84 -24.28 12.31 -18.71
CA GLN A 84 -25.51 12.28 -17.88
C GLN A 84 -26.78 11.95 -18.68
N GLU A 85 -26.78 12.17 -19.99
CA GLU A 85 -27.89 11.84 -20.87
C GLU A 85 -27.84 10.42 -21.40
N SER A 86 -26.64 9.83 -21.42
CA SER A 86 -26.37 8.47 -21.91
C SER A 86 -26.31 7.45 -20.77
N LEU A 87 -25.82 7.84 -19.58
CA LEU A 87 -25.61 6.94 -18.45
C LEU A 87 -26.25 7.48 -17.17
N SER A 88 -26.79 6.59 -16.34
CA SER A 88 -27.09 6.92 -14.95
C SER A 88 -25.81 7.15 -14.16
N ARG A 89 -25.88 7.93 -13.07
CA ARG A 89 -24.73 8.16 -12.19
C ARG A 89 -24.16 6.85 -11.60
N ARG A 90 -25.02 5.87 -11.36
CA ARG A 90 -24.62 4.56 -10.83
C ARG A 90 -23.81 3.78 -11.85
N GLU A 91 -24.32 3.65 -13.07
CA GLU A 91 -23.63 2.95 -14.18
C GLU A 91 -22.28 3.62 -14.47
N PHE A 92 -22.27 4.95 -14.58
CA PHE A 92 -21.04 5.71 -14.77
C PHE A 92 -20.02 5.43 -13.64
N SER A 93 -20.47 5.43 -12.37
CA SER A 93 -19.57 5.15 -11.23
C SER A 93 -19.05 3.73 -11.26
N GLN A 94 -19.85 2.75 -11.68
CA GLN A 94 -19.42 1.36 -11.84
C GLN A 94 -18.35 1.24 -12.94
N MET A 95 -18.56 1.86 -14.09
CA MET A 95 -17.60 1.87 -15.20
C MET A 95 -16.28 2.53 -14.79
N VAL A 96 -16.34 3.69 -14.14
CA VAL A 96 -15.13 4.34 -13.58
C VAL A 96 -14.41 3.45 -12.59
N GLY A 97 -15.16 2.74 -11.73
CA GLY A 97 -14.60 1.78 -10.79
C GLY A 97 -13.86 0.65 -11.50
N GLN A 98 -14.49 0.06 -12.53
CA GLN A 98 -13.91 -1.03 -13.32
C GLN A 98 -12.62 -0.59 -14.03
N VAL A 99 -12.66 0.49 -14.80
CA VAL A 99 -11.49 1.01 -15.52
C VAL A 99 -10.33 1.32 -14.55
N ARG A 100 -10.63 1.87 -13.37
CA ARG A 100 -9.61 2.12 -12.36
C ARG A 100 -9.03 0.85 -11.75
N GLN A 101 -9.85 -0.17 -11.54
CA GLN A 101 -9.36 -1.47 -11.10
C GLN A 101 -8.43 -2.08 -12.15
N ASP A 102 -8.78 -1.99 -13.43
CA ASP A 102 -7.95 -2.48 -14.53
C ASP A 102 -6.62 -1.72 -14.62
N LEU A 103 -6.66 -0.37 -14.47
CA LEU A 103 -5.44 0.45 -14.41
C LEU A 103 -4.52 0.06 -13.24
N VAL A 104 -5.09 -0.19 -12.06
CA VAL A 104 -4.33 -0.65 -10.89
C VAL A 104 -3.77 -2.05 -11.12
N ALA A 105 -4.55 -2.95 -11.73
CA ALA A 105 -4.10 -4.30 -12.06
C ALA A 105 -2.97 -4.27 -13.10
N ASP A 106 -3.09 -3.46 -14.15
CA ASP A 106 -2.06 -3.27 -15.16
C ASP A 106 -0.80 -2.65 -14.56
N HIS A 107 -0.95 -1.64 -13.71
CA HIS A 107 0.18 -1.07 -12.98
C HIS A 107 0.90 -2.12 -12.13
N ARG A 108 0.15 -2.94 -11.37
CA ARG A 108 0.72 -4.03 -10.56
C ARG A 108 1.42 -5.09 -11.41
N ARG A 109 0.87 -5.47 -12.57
CA ARG A 109 1.51 -6.41 -13.51
C ARG A 109 2.81 -5.86 -14.09
N ASN A 110 2.90 -4.55 -14.24
CA ASN A 110 4.06 -3.84 -14.79
C ASN A 110 5.05 -3.38 -13.72
N LEU A 111 4.79 -3.65 -12.44
CA LEU A 111 5.76 -3.43 -11.38
C LEU A 111 6.83 -4.52 -11.41
N ARG A 112 8.07 -4.09 -11.32
CA ARG A 112 9.18 -4.99 -11.03
C ARG A 112 8.96 -5.61 -9.65
N ARG A 113 9.02 -6.94 -9.56
CA ARG A 113 8.81 -7.68 -8.33
C ARG A 113 10.03 -8.51 -7.99
N ILE A 114 10.41 -8.52 -6.72
CA ILE A 114 11.46 -9.39 -6.19
C ILE A 114 10.81 -10.41 -5.27
N ASP A 115 10.99 -11.68 -5.59
CA ASP A 115 10.67 -12.79 -4.68
C ASP A 115 11.94 -13.09 -3.87
N TRP A 116 11.85 -12.92 -2.56
CA TRP A 116 12.90 -13.25 -1.61
C TRP A 116 12.78 -14.73 -1.27
N LEU A 117 13.81 -15.52 -1.57
CA LEU A 117 13.72 -16.98 -1.50
C LEU A 117 14.46 -17.56 -0.29
N MET A 118 15.48 -16.86 0.21
CA MET A 118 16.36 -17.39 1.24
C MET A 118 16.17 -16.65 2.58
N PRO A 119 15.78 -17.37 3.66
CA PRO A 119 15.67 -16.76 4.98
C PRO A 119 17.04 -16.40 5.55
N GLY A 120 17.10 -15.37 6.41
CA GLY A 120 18.31 -14.96 7.11
C GLY A 120 19.32 -14.15 6.29
N VAL A 121 19.09 -13.97 4.98
CA VAL A 121 20.01 -13.23 4.09
C VAL A 121 19.72 -11.74 4.11
N VAL A 122 18.47 -11.36 3.94
CA VAL A 122 18.09 -9.94 3.88
C VAL A 122 16.95 -9.67 4.86
N TRP A 123 17.24 -8.79 5.80
CA TRP A 123 16.19 -8.23 6.66
C TRP A 123 15.81 -6.85 6.14
N ALA A 124 14.57 -6.46 6.40
CA ALA A 124 14.10 -5.09 6.20
C ALA A 124 13.64 -4.51 7.51
N MET A 125 13.91 -3.22 7.72
CA MET A 125 13.42 -2.46 8.87
C MET A 125 12.76 -1.18 8.44
N ASP A 126 11.77 -0.75 9.23
CA ASP A 126 11.09 0.52 9.04
C ASP A 126 10.34 0.90 10.33
N VAL A 127 10.08 2.21 10.49
CA VAL A 127 9.27 2.75 11.60
C VAL A 127 7.93 3.21 11.06
N THR A 128 6.88 2.87 11.76
CA THR A 128 5.54 3.33 11.42
C THR A 128 4.83 3.92 12.64
N GLU A 129 4.11 5.00 12.43
CA GLU A 129 3.23 5.60 13.43
C GLU A 129 1.94 4.78 13.52
N TYR A 130 1.46 4.59 14.75
CA TYR A 130 0.18 3.96 15.03
C TYR A 130 -0.56 4.81 16.06
N ASP A 131 -1.78 5.21 15.75
CA ASP A 131 -2.64 6.00 16.62
C ASP A 131 -3.51 5.05 17.44
N LEU A 132 -3.27 5.04 18.75
CA LEU A 132 -4.09 4.32 19.73
C LEU A 132 -5.13 5.30 20.28
N GLU A 133 -6.41 5.04 20.07
CA GLU A 133 -7.51 5.88 20.56
C GLU A 133 -7.41 6.19 22.06
N ILE A 134 -6.82 5.28 22.86
CA ILE A 134 -6.73 5.39 24.31
C ILE A 134 -5.38 5.95 24.79
N ALA A 135 -4.27 5.64 24.10
CA ALA A 135 -2.90 5.95 24.55
C ALA A 135 -2.18 6.99 23.66
N GLY A 136 -2.86 7.52 22.63
CA GLY A 136 -2.26 8.45 21.69
C GLY A 136 -1.32 7.78 20.68
N LYS A 137 -0.44 8.59 20.10
CA LYS A 137 0.47 8.14 19.05
C LYS A 137 1.64 7.35 19.60
N ILE A 138 1.87 6.17 19.06
CA ILE A 138 3.05 5.35 19.30
C ILE A 138 3.79 5.07 18.00
N TYR A 139 5.07 4.74 18.11
CA TYR A 139 5.90 4.33 16.99
C TYR A 139 6.28 2.86 17.12
N LEU A 140 6.08 2.12 16.04
CA LEU A 140 6.45 0.71 15.93
C LEU A 140 7.68 0.61 15.04
N HIS A 141 8.81 0.24 15.60
CA HIS A 141 9.99 -0.14 14.84
C HIS A 141 9.87 -1.62 14.47
N ASN A 142 9.64 -1.87 13.20
CA ASN A 142 9.45 -3.20 12.65
C ASN A 142 10.70 -3.68 11.95
N THR A 143 11.07 -4.92 12.22
CA THR A 143 12.11 -5.65 11.50
C THR A 143 11.54 -6.96 11.02
N GLN A 144 11.80 -7.32 9.76
CA GLN A 144 11.31 -8.55 9.15
C GLN A 144 12.41 -9.22 8.33
N ASP A 145 12.51 -10.55 8.42
CA ASP A 145 13.26 -11.35 7.46
C ASP A 145 12.46 -11.49 6.16
N LEU A 146 13.04 -11.07 5.03
CA LEU A 146 12.31 -11.02 3.76
C LEU A 146 12.08 -12.41 3.14
N GLY A 147 12.99 -13.35 3.37
CA GLY A 147 12.88 -14.70 2.82
C GLY A 147 11.77 -15.53 3.48
N SER A 148 11.70 -15.52 4.78
CA SER A 148 10.71 -16.26 5.57
C SER A 148 9.45 -15.46 5.90
N ARG A 149 9.46 -14.13 5.72
CA ARG A 149 8.42 -13.24 6.23
C ARG A 149 8.31 -13.22 7.76
N TYR A 150 9.31 -13.70 8.48
CA TYR A 150 9.33 -13.71 9.94
C TYR A 150 9.46 -12.29 10.46
N LYS A 151 8.50 -11.89 11.29
CA LYS A 151 8.46 -10.60 11.96
C LYS A 151 9.16 -10.76 13.31
N PHE A 152 10.25 -10.03 13.51
CA PHE A 152 10.89 -9.98 14.82
C PHE A 152 10.00 -9.19 15.80
N PRO A 153 10.15 -9.43 17.12
CA PRO A 153 9.41 -8.64 18.10
C PRO A 153 9.56 -7.13 17.79
N PRO A 154 8.46 -6.39 17.59
CA PRO A 154 8.54 -4.98 17.28
C PRO A 154 8.92 -4.18 18.53
N MET A 155 9.80 -3.20 18.37
CA MET A 155 10.03 -2.22 19.44
C MET A 155 8.94 -1.15 19.37
N VAL A 156 8.33 -0.86 20.53
CA VAL A 156 7.30 0.18 20.67
C VAL A 156 7.85 1.33 21.48
N GLY A 157 7.60 2.55 21.06
CA GLY A 157 8.06 3.76 21.76
C GLY A 157 7.27 5.00 21.37
N GLU A 158 7.50 6.08 22.12
CA GLU A 158 6.87 7.38 21.89
C GLU A 158 7.51 8.16 20.73
N CYS A 159 8.78 7.87 20.42
CA CYS A 159 9.52 8.54 19.38
C CYS A 159 10.58 7.57 18.79
N PRO A 160 10.79 7.55 17.47
CA PRO A 160 11.86 6.78 16.87
C PRO A 160 13.20 7.50 17.10
N VAL A 161 14.02 6.96 17.99
CA VAL A 161 15.36 7.48 18.32
C VAL A 161 16.40 6.50 17.79
N GLY A 162 17.42 7.01 17.07
CA GLY A 162 18.44 6.18 16.44
C GLY A 162 19.17 5.25 17.41
N GLU A 163 19.48 5.70 18.63
CA GLU A 163 20.11 4.89 19.67
C GLU A 163 19.23 3.72 20.14
N LYS A 164 17.91 3.96 20.28
CA LYS A 164 16.96 2.90 20.62
C LYS A 164 16.84 1.87 19.50
N ILE A 165 16.81 2.33 18.25
CA ILE A 165 16.82 1.45 17.05
C ILE A 165 18.10 0.62 17.02
N ALA A 166 19.25 1.21 17.33
CA ALA A 166 20.52 0.50 17.38
C ALA A 166 20.52 -0.59 18.48
N GLY A 167 20.01 -0.28 19.66
CA GLY A 167 19.85 -1.24 20.76
C GLY A 167 18.94 -2.41 20.38
N ASP A 168 17.79 -2.13 19.78
CA ASP A 168 16.83 -3.13 19.31
C ASP A 168 17.45 -4.04 18.22
N LEU A 169 18.20 -3.47 17.27
CA LEU A 169 18.90 -4.23 16.26
C LEU A 169 20.01 -5.12 16.87
N SER A 170 20.78 -4.58 17.81
CA SER A 170 21.83 -5.33 18.50
C SER A 170 21.26 -6.56 19.20
N GLU A 171 20.16 -6.40 19.95
CA GLU A 171 19.47 -7.51 20.60
C GLU A 171 18.98 -8.55 19.60
N LYS A 172 18.35 -8.11 18.49
CA LYS A 172 17.88 -9.01 17.44
C LYS A 172 19.02 -9.76 16.77
N PHE A 173 20.14 -9.11 16.48
CA PHE A 173 21.32 -9.76 15.88
C PHE A 173 21.93 -10.78 16.83
N PHE A 174 21.97 -10.48 18.11
CA PHE A 174 22.47 -11.42 19.11
C PHE A 174 21.54 -12.63 19.26
N ARG A 175 20.23 -12.41 19.33
CA ARG A 175 19.24 -13.46 19.58
C ARG A 175 18.97 -14.34 18.35
N PHE A 176 18.91 -13.75 17.15
CA PHE A 176 18.49 -14.45 15.95
C PHE A 176 19.60 -14.65 14.92
N GLY A 177 20.78 -14.10 15.16
CA GLY A 177 21.89 -14.03 14.22
C GLY A 177 21.71 -12.90 13.19
N PRO A 178 22.77 -12.14 12.87
CA PRO A 178 22.70 -11.00 11.97
C PRO A 178 22.45 -11.44 10.51
N PRO A 179 21.61 -10.70 9.73
CA PRO A 179 21.48 -10.95 8.29
C PRO A 179 22.76 -10.55 7.55
N LEU A 180 22.88 -10.92 6.28
CA LEU A 180 23.96 -10.39 5.44
C LEU A 180 23.70 -8.94 5.04
N PHE A 181 22.45 -8.63 4.69
CA PHE A 181 22.02 -7.29 4.30
C PHE A 181 20.87 -6.80 5.17
N LEU A 182 20.92 -5.51 5.52
CA LEU A 182 19.81 -4.82 6.15
C LEU A 182 19.25 -3.74 5.23
N LYS A 183 18.03 -3.96 4.76
CA LYS A 183 17.29 -3.02 3.94
C LYS A 183 16.57 -2.00 4.81
N ARG A 184 16.73 -0.72 4.48
CA ARG A 184 16.16 0.40 5.25
C ARG A 184 15.86 1.58 4.34
N ASP A 185 15.03 2.52 4.83
CA ASP A 185 14.83 3.80 4.16
C ASP A 185 16.00 4.78 4.43
N ASN A 186 15.91 5.97 3.82
CA ASN A 186 16.91 7.04 4.00
C ASN A 186 16.60 7.96 5.18
N GLY A 187 15.65 7.62 6.05
CA GLY A 187 15.31 8.41 7.23
C GLY A 187 16.50 8.61 8.16
N GLY A 188 16.63 9.81 8.73
CA GLY A 188 17.77 10.17 9.59
C GLY A 188 17.96 9.20 10.78
N ASN A 189 16.86 8.72 11.37
CA ASN A 189 16.92 7.76 12.46
C ASN A 189 17.41 6.38 12.02
N MET A 190 17.08 5.97 10.78
CA MET A 190 17.53 4.70 10.19
C MET A 190 19.00 4.74 9.79
N ASN A 191 19.50 5.92 9.42
CA ASN A 191 20.89 6.15 9.04
C ASN A 191 21.73 6.78 10.19
N HIS A 192 21.21 6.76 11.41
CA HIS A 192 21.89 7.30 12.58
C HIS A 192 23.26 6.64 12.82
N GLY A 193 24.21 7.38 13.39
CA GLY A 193 25.56 6.90 13.65
C GLY A 193 25.59 5.64 14.52
N ALA A 194 24.74 5.57 15.55
CA ALA A 194 24.61 4.40 16.40
C ALA A 194 24.14 3.15 15.63
N VAL A 195 23.16 3.30 14.73
CA VAL A 195 22.69 2.20 13.86
C VAL A 195 23.80 1.73 12.94
N ASN A 196 24.52 2.67 12.30
CA ASN A 196 25.66 2.32 11.45
C ASN A 196 26.80 1.66 12.24
N GLY A 197 26.99 2.04 13.51
CA GLY A 197 27.95 1.39 14.43
C GLY A 197 27.61 -0.09 14.62
N ILE A 198 26.36 -0.42 14.93
CA ILE A 198 25.91 -1.81 15.09
C ILE A 198 26.07 -2.59 13.77
N LEU A 199 25.69 -2.01 12.63
CA LEU A 199 25.89 -2.67 11.34
C LEU A 199 27.38 -3.00 11.09
N SER A 200 28.28 -2.07 11.43
CA SER A 200 29.72 -2.27 11.29
C SER A 200 30.26 -3.33 12.25
N GLU A 201 29.79 -3.35 13.48
CA GLU A 201 30.19 -4.34 14.50
C GLU A 201 29.88 -5.76 14.05
N PHE A 202 28.67 -6.00 13.55
CA PHE A 202 28.23 -7.31 13.07
C PHE A 202 28.56 -7.56 11.60
N PHE A 203 29.19 -6.60 10.93
CA PHE A 203 29.46 -6.63 9.50
C PHE A 203 28.21 -6.90 8.66
N VAL A 204 27.13 -6.23 8.98
CA VAL A 204 25.87 -6.25 8.21
C VAL A 204 25.90 -5.15 7.17
N LEU A 205 25.66 -5.51 5.91
CA LEU A 205 25.78 -4.60 4.79
C LEU A 205 24.47 -3.80 4.60
N PRO A 206 24.49 -2.46 4.65
CA PRO A 206 23.29 -1.67 4.49
C PRO A 206 22.80 -1.68 3.03
N LEU A 207 21.48 -1.73 2.85
CA LEU A 207 20.80 -1.62 1.56
C LEU A 207 19.75 -0.50 1.64
N ASN A 208 20.19 0.73 1.38
CA ASN A 208 19.33 1.90 1.47
C ASN A 208 18.40 2.00 0.27
N SER A 209 17.15 2.41 0.52
CA SER A 209 16.15 2.63 -0.51
C SER A 209 16.54 3.77 -1.44
N PRO A 210 16.18 3.73 -2.74
CA PRO A 210 16.30 4.89 -3.61
C PRO A 210 15.43 6.04 -3.08
N GLU A 211 15.90 7.26 -3.24
CA GLU A 211 15.09 8.44 -2.93
C GLU A 211 13.81 8.46 -3.77
N TYR A 212 12.72 8.89 -3.18
CA TYR A 212 11.41 9.06 -3.84
C TYR A 212 10.84 7.81 -4.54
N TYR A 213 11.30 6.62 -4.19
CA TYR A 213 10.81 5.37 -4.77
C TYR A 213 10.19 4.44 -3.73
N ALA A 214 8.98 4.78 -3.25
CA ALA A 214 8.22 4.02 -2.27
C ALA A 214 8.05 2.52 -2.61
N PRO A 215 7.82 2.09 -3.88
CA PRO A 215 7.66 0.67 -4.20
C PRO A 215 8.85 -0.21 -3.81
N TYR A 216 10.03 0.37 -3.61
CA TYR A 216 11.20 -0.38 -3.15
C TYR A 216 10.99 -0.99 -1.76
N ASN A 217 10.25 -0.32 -0.88
CA ASN A 217 9.98 -0.78 0.49
C ASN A 217 8.68 -1.57 0.65
N GLY A 218 7.97 -1.88 -0.44
CA GLY A 218 6.65 -2.51 -0.40
C GLY A 218 6.55 -3.78 0.44
N ALA A 219 7.63 -4.55 0.60
CA ALA A 219 7.61 -5.76 1.43
C ALA A 219 7.50 -5.46 2.93
N ILE A 220 8.20 -4.43 3.43
CA ILE A 220 8.11 -4.02 4.84
C ILE A 220 6.84 -3.22 5.11
N GLU A 221 6.39 -2.39 4.17
CA GLU A 221 5.13 -1.66 4.25
C GLU A 221 3.93 -2.61 4.37
N GLU A 222 3.91 -3.68 3.58
CA GLU A 222 2.89 -4.74 3.69
C GLU A 222 2.95 -5.43 5.06
N SER A 223 4.16 -5.72 5.53
CA SER A 223 4.38 -6.28 6.86
C SER A 223 3.82 -5.39 7.98
N GLN A 224 4.04 -4.09 7.89
CA GLN A 224 3.50 -3.11 8.85
C GLN A 224 1.98 -3.06 8.80
N ARG A 225 1.38 -3.11 7.60
CA ARG A 225 -0.07 -3.13 7.44
C ARG A 225 -0.70 -4.36 8.10
N GLU A 226 -0.11 -5.55 7.89
CA GLU A 226 -0.54 -6.78 8.55
C GLU A 226 -0.43 -6.68 10.09
N LEU A 227 0.71 -6.15 10.58
CA LEU A 227 0.95 -6.00 12.01
C LEU A 227 -0.05 -5.04 12.66
N LYS A 228 -0.28 -3.88 12.05
CA LYS A 228 -1.27 -2.90 12.54
C LYS A 228 -2.68 -3.49 12.59
N ALA A 229 -3.09 -4.21 11.56
CA ALA A 229 -4.42 -4.85 11.51
C ALA A 229 -4.57 -5.91 12.62
N CYS A 230 -3.54 -6.75 12.83
CA CYS A 230 -3.55 -7.77 13.88
C CYS A 230 -3.51 -7.14 15.28
N LEU A 231 -2.72 -6.08 15.46
CA LEU A 231 -2.66 -5.32 16.70
C LEU A 231 -4.02 -4.70 17.06
N GLN A 232 -4.67 -4.07 16.09
CA GLN A 232 -6.01 -3.49 16.27
C GLN A 232 -7.04 -4.55 16.64
N GLU A 233 -7.03 -5.72 16.00
CA GLU A 233 -7.91 -6.83 16.33
C GLU A 233 -7.76 -7.26 17.81
N LYS A 234 -6.52 -7.35 18.29
CA LYS A 234 -6.24 -7.73 19.68
C LYS A 234 -6.67 -6.69 20.67
N LEU A 235 -6.37 -5.43 20.41
CA LEU A 235 -6.79 -4.32 21.27
C LEU A 235 -8.31 -4.22 21.41
N ILE A 236 -9.07 -4.45 20.34
CA ILE A 236 -10.54 -4.46 20.39
C ILE A 236 -11.07 -5.65 21.20
N ARG A 237 -10.44 -6.82 21.10
CA ARG A 237 -10.91 -8.05 21.75
C ARG A 237 -10.70 -8.00 23.27
N ASP A 238 -9.58 -7.43 23.73
CA ASP A 238 -9.16 -7.53 25.14
C ASP A 238 -9.54 -6.31 25.99
N LEU A 239 -10.21 -5.31 25.40
CA LEU A 239 -10.56 -4.05 26.06
C LEU A 239 -11.52 -4.10 27.26
N PRO A 240 -12.36 -5.14 27.52
CA PRO A 240 -13.32 -5.06 28.63
C PRO A 240 -12.78 -5.42 30.01
N ASP A 241 -11.77 -6.29 30.18
CA ASP A 241 -11.61 -7.02 31.45
C ASP A 241 -10.20 -7.14 32.09
N SER A 242 -9.13 -6.55 31.52
CA SER A 242 -7.79 -6.78 32.07
C SER A 242 -7.05 -5.50 32.42
N GLU A 243 -6.24 -5.57 33.47
CA GLU A 243 -5.11 -4.65 33.70
C GLU A 243 -4.37 -4.47 32.38
N ASN A 244 -4.56 -3.33 31.72
CA ASN A 244 -4.13 -3.06 30.37
C ASN A 244 -2.65 -3.41 30.15
N PRO A 245 -2.32 -4.51 29.45
CA PRO A 245 -0.94 -4.77 29.09
C PRO A 245 -0.43 -3.64 28.18
N SER A 246 0.84 -3.34 28.29
CA SER A 246 1.46 -2.27 27.50
C SER A 246 1.29 -2.52 26.00
N PRO A 247 1.20 -1.49 25.15
CA PRO A 247 1.14 -1.63 23.70
C PRO A 247 2.25 -2.50 23.11
N ALA A 248 3.39 -2.57 23.79
CA ALA A 248 4.52 -3.43 23.40
C ALA A 248 4.16 -4.91 23.46
N VAL A 249 3.49 -5.35 24.53
CA VAL A 249 3.05 -6.74 24.68
C VAL A 249 2.07 -7.13 23.57
N TYR A 250 1.09 -6.28 23.29
CA TYR A 250 0.14 -6.54 22.20
C TYR A 250 0.81 -6.60 20.82
N ALA A 251 1.79 -5.73 20.58
CA ALA A 251 2.55 -5.73 19.33
C ALA A 251 3.39 -7.02 19.17
N GLU A 252 4.00 -7.49 20.26
CA GLU A 252 4.74 -8.75 20.27
C GLU A 252 3.83 -9.95 20.03
N VAL A 253 2.69 -10.03 20.71
CA VAL A 253 1.67 -11.08 20.52
C VAL A 253 1.13 -11.05 19.08
N ALA A 254 0.88 -9.87 18.52
CA ALA A 254 0.45 -9.74 17.13
C ALA A 254 1.51 -10.25 16.14
N ALA A 255 2.78 -9.93 16.35
CA ALA A 255 3.88 -10.44 15.53
C ALA A 255 4.01 -11.96 15.66
N HIS A 256 3.90 -12.50 16.88
CA HIS A 256 3.90 -13.94 17.14
C HIS A 256 2.79 -14.65 16.38
N ASP A 257 1.55 -14.19 16.48
CA ASP A 257 0.40 -14.79 15.78
C ASP A 257 0.59 -14.76 14.25
N LEU A 258 1.07 -13.64 13.70
CA LEU A 258 1.36 -13.50 12.28
C LEU A 258 2.45 -14.47 11.81
N ASN A 259 3.43 -14.77 12.67
CA ASN A 259 4.50 -15.72 12.38
C ASN A 259 4.02 -17.18 12.36
N HIS A 260 2.90 -17.49 13.01
CA HIS A 260 2.31 -18.83 13.06
C HIS A 260 1.13 -19.01 12.07
N ARG A 261 0.77 -18.01 11.28
CA ARG A 261 -0.21 -18.14 10.19
C ARG A 261 0.40 -18.85 8.99
N LEU A 262 -0.36 -19.78 8.39
CA LEU A 262 0.01 -20.42 7.14
C LEU A 262 0.06 -19.40 6.00
N ARG A 263 1.12 -19.42 5.20
CA ARG A 263 1.31 -18.46 4.10
C ARG A 263 1.40 -19.17 2.75
N PRO A 264 0.50 -18.83 1.80
CA PRO A 264 0.56 -19.40 0.45
C PRO A 264 1.89 -19.13 -0.25
N CYS A 265 2.48 -17.93 -0.05
CA CYS A 265 3.79 -17.57 -0.62
C CYS A 265 4.95 -18.41 -0.05
N LEU A 266 4.77 -19.08 1.09
CA LEU A 266 5.71 -20.02 1.71
C LEU A 266 5.27 -21.48 1.50
N ARG A 267 4.50 -21.75 0.46
CA ARG A 267 3.98 -23.09 0.12
C ARG A 267 3.21 -23.75 1.28
N GLY A 268 2.42 -22.95 2.01
CA GLY A 268 1.63 -23.42 3.13
C GLY A 268 2.40 -23.61 4.45
N LYS A 269 3.68 -23.25 4.52
CA LYS A 269 4.45 -23.18 5.77
C LYS A 269 4.17 -21.85 6.49
N THR A 270 4.42 -21.82 7.80
CA THR A 270 4.41 -20.59 8.58
C THR A 270 5.76 -19.87 8.48
N SER A 271 5.78 -18.54 8.75
CA SER A 271 7.02 -17.76 8.80
C SER A 271 8.00 -18.31 9.83
N CYS A 272 7.48 -18.74 10.99
CA CYS A 272 8.27 -19.37 12.05
C CYS A 272 8.93 -20.67 11.58
N GLN A 273 8.19 -21.56 10.94
CA GLN A 273 8.72 -22.81 10.39
C GLN A 273 9.86 -22.56 9.40
N VAL A 274 9.68 -21.59 8.48
CA VAL A 274 10.69 -21.29 7.46
C VAL A 274 11.92 -20.62 8.07
N PHE A 275 11.75 -19.68 9.00
CA PHE A 275 12.89 -18.97 9.59
C PHE A 275 13.77 -19.87 10.47
N PHE A 276 13.16 -20.79 11.22
CA PHE A 276 13.87 -21.70 12.14
C PHE A 276 14.16 -23.09 11.54
N SER A 277 13.91 -23.30 10.23
CA SER A 277 14.29 -24.55 9.57
C SER A 277 15.80 -24.80 9.68
N LEU A 278 16.13 -25.92 10.28
CA LEU A 278 17.53 -26.34 10.43
C LEU A 278 18.17 -26.62 9.05
N GLY A 279 19.31 -26.00 8.79
CA GLY A 279 20.09 -26.20 7.57
C GLY A 279 19.62 -25.45 6.33
N GLU A 280 18.46 -24.77 6.36
CA GLU A 280 17.98 -23.99 5.22
C GLU A 280 18.42 -22.52 5.26
N ARG A 281 18.88 -22.02 6.42
CA ARG A 281 19.31 -20.64 6.59
C ARG A 281 20.83 -20.54 6.54
N PRO A 282 21.42 -19.80 5.57
CA PRO A 282 22.86 -19.61 5.51
C PRO A 282 23.35 -18.77 6.69
N ILE A 283 24.47 -19.18 7.27
CA ILE A 283 25.18 -18.43 8.30
C ILE A 283 26.45 -17.89 7.65
N PHE A 284 26.61 -16.58 7.68
CA PHE A 284 27.80 -15.93 7.14
C PHE A 284 28.73 -15.53 8.28
N LEU A 285 29.94 -16.08 8.28
CA LEU A 285 30.97 -15.66 9.19
C LEU A 285 31.51 -14.27 8.85
N LYS A 286 32.12 -13.59 9.80
CA LYS A 286 32.55 -12.19 9.61
C LYS A 286 33.55 -12.03 8.45
N TRP A 287 34.43 -13.02 8.25
CA TRP A 287 35.37 -13.01 7.12
C TRP A 287 34.66 -13.20 5.76
N GLU A 288 33.66 -14.09 5.69
CA GLU A 288 32.86 -14.29 4.47
C GLU A 288 32.09 -13.02 4.09
N ARG A 289 31.54 -12.30 5.09
CA ARG A 289 30.86 -11.01 4.87
C ARG A 289 31.81 -9.97 4.29
N ARG A 290 33.08 -9.97 4.75
CA ARG A 290 34.10 -9.07 4.22
C ARG A 290 34.46 -9.42 2.78
N GLU A 291 34.65 -10.69 2.47
CA GLU A 291 34.89 -11.16 1.10
C GLU A 291 33.74 -10.79 0.17
N ILE A 292 32.50 -11.01 0.59
CA ILE A 292 31.31 -10.60 -0.17
C ILE A 292 31.30 -9.08 -0.39
N TYR A 293 31.62 -8.30 0.63
CA TYR A 293 31.71 -6.84 0.51
C TYR A 293 32.74 -6.42 -0.53
N ASP A 294 33.93 -7.03 -0.53
CA ASP A 294 35.00 -6.70 -1.49
C ASP A 294 34.58 -7.06 -2.93
N ILE A 295 33.94 -8.22 -3.13
CA ILE A 295 33.35 -8.61 -4.44
C ILE A 295 32.31 -7.58 -4.91
N LEU A 296 31.43 -7.15 -4.01
CA LEU A 296 30.42 -6.16 -4.32
C LEU A 296 31.05 -4.80 -4.66
N ARG A 297 32.07 -4.38 -3.91
CA ARG A 297 32.78 -3.10 -4.14
C ARG A 297 33.45 -3.07 -5.50
N GLU A 298 34.15 -4.13 -5.90
CA GLU A 298 34.72 -4.23 -7.24
C GLU A 298 33.66 -4.14 -8.34
N ARG A 299 32.50 -4.75 -8.09
CA ARG A 299 31.39 -4.67 -9.05
C ARG A 299 30.80 -3.26 -9.13
N VAL A 300 30.68 -2.57 -8.00
CA VAL A 300 30.26 -1.17 -7.96
C VAL A 300 31.16 -0.30 -8.83
N GLU A 301 32.48 -0.42 -8.71
CA GLU A 301 33.42 0.36 -9.53
C GLU A 301 33.23 0.08 -11.04
N ARG A 302 33.04 -1.20 -11.41
CA ARG A 302 32.73 -1.56 -12.81
C ARG A 302 31.42 -0.93 -13.33
N ILE A 303 30.38 -0.93 -12.49
CA ILE A 303 29.08 -0.31 -12.83
C ILE A 303 29.24 1.20 -13.01
N LEU A 304 29.94 1.89 -12.08
CA LEU A 304 30.18 3.33 -12.16
C LEU A 304 30.92 3.73 -13.42
N VAL A 305 31.94 2.97 -13.81
CA VAL A 305 32.65 3.16 -15.07
C VAL A 305 31.72 3.01 -16.27
N SER A 306 30.85 1.97 -16.28
CA SER A 306 29.90 1.75 -17.36
C SER A 306 28.83 2.84 -17.46
N MET A 307 28.43 3.43 -16.32
CA MET A 307 27.46 4.54 -16.26
C MET A 307 28.10 5.91 -16.57
N ASN A 308 29.43 6.01 -16.54
CA ASN A 308 30.18 7.26 -16.59
C ASN A 308 29.68 8.31 -15.57
N GLN A 309 29.32 7.85 -14.37
CA GLN A 309 28.80 8.66 -13.26
C GLN A 309 29.48 8.22 -11.97
N PHE A 310 29.93 9.19 -11.15
CA PHE A 310 30.74 8.91 -9.95
C PHE A 310 30.25 9.67 -8.70
N ASP A 311 29.10 10.35 -8.79
CA ASP A 311 28.51 11.04 -7.65
C ASP A 311 27.95 10.05 -6.61
N GLN A 312 27.58 10.56 -5.44
CA GLN A 312 27.07 9.76 -4.34
C GLN A 312 25.80 8.98 -4.72
N SER A 313 24.89 9.59 -5.48
CA SER A 313 23.64 8.95 -5.92
C SER A 313 23.92 7.80 -6.88
N ALA A 314 24.87 7.97 -7.81
CA ALA A 314 25.33 6.91 -8.70
C ALA A 314 25.99 5.76 -7.94
N ARG A 315 26.81 6.05 -6.91
CA ARG A 315 27.42 5.02 -6.04
C ARG A 315 26.37 4.21 -5.31
N GLU A 316 25.36 4.85 -4.73
CA GLU A 316 24.25 4.16 -4.07
C GLU A 316 23.41 3.32 -5.04
N ALA A 317 23.17 3.84 -6.25
CA ALA A 317 22.48 3.08 -7.29
C ALA A 317 23.31 1.87 -7.73
N ALA A 318 24.60 2.05 -7.98
CA ALA A 318 25.53 0.96 -8.34
C ALA A 318 25.61 -0.11 -7.24
N TRP A 319 25.61 0.32 -5.97
CA TRP A 319 25.57 -0.60 -4.83
C TRP A 319 24.31 -1.48 -4.84
N ARG A 320 23.13 -0.88 -4.98
CA ARG A 320 21.86 -1.63 -5.06
C ARG A 320 21.86 -2.64 -6.21
N ILE A 321 22.40 -2.25 -7.36
CA ILE A 321 22.52 -3.11 -8.53
C ILE A 321 23.49 -4.27 -8.26
N ALA A 322 24.66 -3.98 -7.71
CA ALA A 322 25.66 -4.99 -7.40
C ALA A 322 25.13 -6.04 -6.42
N VAL A 323 24.46 -5.57 -5.35
CA VAL A 323 23.82 -6.44 -4.34
C VAL A 323 22.74 -7.31 -4.97
N GLU A 324 21.86 -6.72 -5.76
CA GLU A 324 20.76 -7.44 -6.40
C GLU A 324 21.29 -8.52 -7.36
N TYR A 325 22.24 -8.17 -8.20
CA TYR A 325 22.88 -9.14 -9.09
C TYR A 325 23.52 -10.28 -8.32
N TRP A 326 24.23 -9.98 -7.24
CA TRP A 326 24.87 -10.98 -6.39
C TRP A 326 23.83 -11.91 -5.76
N LEU A 327 22.76 -11.35 -5.16
CA LEU A 327 21.67 -12.13 -4.58
C LEU A 327 21.00 -13.03 -5.61
N GLN A 328 20.79 -12.54 -6.82
CA GLN A 328 20.21 -13.30 -7.92
C GLN A 328 21.14 -14.42 -8.41
N SER A 329 22.45 -14.15 -8.53
CA SER A 329 23.45 -15.14 -8.93
C SER A 329 23.60 -16.28 -7.93
N LYS A 330 23.32 -16.02 -6.64
CA LYS A 330 23.30 -17.03 -5.57
C LYS A 330 21.94 -17.73 -5.44
N GLY A 331 20.94 -17.37 -6.21
CA GLY A 331 19.60 -17.93 -6.11
C GLY A 331 18.82 -17.49 -4.87
N PHE A 332 19.26 -16.45 -4.16
CA PHE A 332 18.60 -15.93 -2.96
C PHE A 332 17.38 -15.07 -3.26
N ILE A 333 17.31 -14.56 -4.46
CA ILE A 333 16.14 -13.82 -4.97
C ILE A 333 15.81 -14.24 -6.40
N LYS A 334 14.54 -14.00 -6.77
CA LYS A 334 14.10 -14.05 -8.16
C LYS A 334 13.50 -12.70 -8.53
N VAL A 335 14.04 -12.08 -9.59
CA VAL A 335 13.57 -10.80 -10.09
C VAL A 335 12.61 -11.04 -11.25
N HIS A 336 11.42 -10.48 -11.15
CA HIS A 336 10.43 -10.47 -12.21
C HIS A 336 10.44 -9.09 -12.86
N THR A 337 10.95 -9.02 -14.08
CA THR A 337 10.95 -7.81 -14.87
C THR A 337 9.75 -7.82 -15.80
N PRO A 338 8.89 -6.80 -15.81
CA PRO A 338 7.77 -6.72 -16.73
C PRO A 338 8.25 -6.62 -18.18
N LYS A 339 7.45 -7.15 -19.12
CA LYS A 339 7.76 -7.06 -20.56
C LYS A 339 7.80 -5.63 -21.11
N LYS A 340 7.18 -4.67 -20.41
CA LYS A 340 7.23 -3.23 -20.69
C LYS A 340 7.79 -2.55 -19.46
N CYS A 341 9.07 -2.17 -19.50
CA CYS A 341 9.66 -1.33 -18.44
C CYS A 341 9.03 0.06 -18.47
N HIS A 342 8.56 0.51 -17.31
CA HIS A 342 8.26 1.91 -17.12
C HIS A 342 9.58 2.70 -17.11
N PRO A 343 9.66 3.89 -17.73
CA PRO A 343 10.92 4.64 -17.91
C PRO A 343 11.63 5.07 -16.61
N ILE A 344 11.05 4.82 -15.44
CA ILE A 344 11.66 5.13 -14.12
C ILE A 344 12.68 4.07 -13.66
N CYS A 345 12.71 2.92 -14.31
CA CYS A 345 13.74 1.90 -14.07
C CYS A 345 14.45 1.67 -15.40
N PRO A 346 15.66 2.21 -15.61
CA PRO A 346 16.38 1.93 -16.84
C PRO A 346 16.52 0.40 -16.98
N PRO A 347 16.24 -0.15 -18.15
CA PRO A 347 16.47 -1.56 -18.39
C PRO A 347 17.98 -1.77 -18.31
N PHE A 348 18.41 -2.51 -17.28
CA PHE A 348 19.74 -3.07 -17.35
C PHE A 348 19.71 -4.10 -18.48
N SER A 349 20.24 -3.73 -19.62
CA SER A 349 20.62 -4.67 -20.64
C SER A 349 21.61 -5.64 -19.99
N ALA A 350 21.16 -6.86 -19.76
CA ALA A 350 22.05 -7.96 -19.50
C ALA A 350 22.83 -8.21 -20.80
N HIS A 351 23.87 -7.46 -21.00
CA HIS A 351 24.87 -7.76 -22.00
C HIS A 351 26.21 -7.89 -21.30
N GLU A 352 26.65 -9.16 -21.31
CA GLU A 352 27.96 -9.75 -20.96
C GLU A 352 28.31 -9.89 -19.49
#